data_024d82ef962323877bd26624384354d6
#
_entry.id   024d82ef962323877bd26624384354d6
#
_cell.length_a   1.000
_cell.length_b   1.000
_cell.length_c   1.000
_cell.angle_alpha   90.00
_cell.angle_beta   90.00
_cell.angle_gamma   90.00
#
_symmetry.space_group_name_H-M   'P 1'
#
loop_
_entity.id
_entity.type
_entity.pdbx_description
1 polymer ?
#
loop_
_entity_poly.entity_id
_entity_poly.type
_entity_poly.pdbx_seq_one_letter_code
_entity_poly.pdbx_strand_id
1 'polypeptide(L)'
;MKHVFIINPVSGKGHALEFIEEIENYFRINGGDYEIIKTERISHATEIAKEYCKKYQEVTIYSVGGDGTMKEILDGIQENAIMCVIPGGTGNDFYKSIDKRKSEIAQIVKDSIEGSIEYVDYGTLNGTSKFLNICSFGLDADINVYACNEAKKNTNIPNSMVYAYSALKVGLHPSTYHMKGIVDGREIEDEILLFAIANGKFYGGMFMPAPMADIQDGNLDVCYFKNKMTLLRIVHLILKYTKGKHLQEKECEFFNAKRIELSFDRTISYQIDGENGTLDHCVVEVHPKAMRLKVPKGRIINK
;
A
#
# COMPACT_ATOMS: atom_id res chain seq x y z
N MET A 1 11.05 21.92 14.39
CA MET A 1 10.26 21.09 13.45
C MET A 1 8.98 20.69 14.15
N LYS A 2 7.82 20.82 13.51
CA LYS A 2 6.52 20.39 14.06
C LYS A 2 6.35 18.89 13.82
N HIS A 3 5.92 18.14 14.85
CA HIS A 3 5.57 16.74 14.78
C HIS A 3 4.06 16.58 14.91
N VAL A 4 3.40 15.92 13.96
CA VAL A 4 1.95 15.71 13.93
C VAL A 4 1.65 14.22 13.85
N PHE A 5 1.04 13.67 14.89
CA PHE A 5 0.66 12.27 14.95
C PHE A 5 -0.83 12.13 14.60
N ILE A 6 -1.12 11.60 13.43
CA ILE A 6 -2.49 11.33 12.97
C ILE A 6 -2.82 9.89 13.31
N ILE A 7 -3.72 9.70 14.28
CA ILE A 7 -4.05 8.40 14.84
C ILE A 7 -5.44 7.97 14.38
N ASN A 8 -5.52 6.79 13.77
CA ASN A 8 -6.82 6.19 13.46
C ASN A 8 -7.26 5.31 14.65
N PRO A 9 -8.27 5.74 15.44
CA PRO A 9 -8.62 5.10 16.70
C PRO A 9 -9.20 3.69 16.53
N VAL A 10 -9.71 3.33 15.36
CA VAL A 10 -10.26 2.00 15.08
C VAL A 10 -9.24 1.03 14.48
N SER A 11 -8.05 1.52 14.12
CA SER A 11 -7.00 0.72 13.51
C SER A 11 -6.48 -0.36 14.45
N GLY A 12 -6.24 -1.57 13.89
CA GLY A 12 -5.78 -2.70 14.70
C GLY A 12 -6.73 -3.08 15.84
N LYS A 13 -8.04 -2.83 15.71
CA LYS A 13 -9.04 -2.98 16.78
C LYS A 13 -8.74 -2.13 18.04
N GLY A 14 -8.25 -0.91 17.82
CA GLY A 14 -7.89 0.03 18.87
C GLY A 14 -6.41 0.05 19.25
N HIS A 15 -5.60 -0.87 18.74
CA HIS A 15 -4.16 -0.93 19.02
C HIS A 15 -3.43 0.40 18.71
N ALA A 16 -3.86 1.15 17.69
CA ALA A 16 -3.26 2.45 17.38
C ALA A 16 -3.37 3.46 18.55
N LEU A 17 -4.34 3.31 19.46
CA LEU A 17 -4.48 4.19 20.62
C LEU A 17 -3.41 3.96 21.70
N GLU A 18 -2.83 2.76 21.76
CA GLU A 18 -1.78 2.40 22.72
C GLU A 18 -0.50 3.21 22.50
N PHE A 19 -0.29 3.76 21.30
CA PHE A 19 0.85 4.60 21.00
C PHE A 19 0.80 5.99 21.63
N ILE A 20 -0.38 6.47 22.04
CA ILE A 20 -0.58 7.83 22.58
C ILE A 20 0.29 8.06 23.80
N GLU A 21 0.20 7.19 24.80
CA GLU A 21 0.93 7.31 26.07
C GLU A 21 2.46 7.37 25.81
N GLU A 22 2.96 6.55 24.91
CA GLU A 22 4.39 6.51 24.62
C GLU A 22 4.87 7.72 23.82
N ILE A 23 4.02 8.28 22.94
CA ILE A 23 4.30 9.56 22.26
C ILE A 23 4.39 10.69 23.29
N GLU A 24 3.40 10.82 24.18
CA GLU A 24 3.37 11.82 25.25
C GLU A 24 4.57 11.67 26.20
N ASN A 25 4.91 10.44 26.61
CA ASN A 25 6.08 10.13 27.42
C ASN A 25 7.38 10.56 26.76
N TYR A 26 7.54 10.26 25.47
CA TYR A 26 8.73 10.67 24.72
C TYR A 26 8.93 12.20 24.75
N PHE A 27 7.89 12.97 24.40
CA PHE A 27 7.98 14.44 24.35
C PHE A 27 8.05 15.10 25.73
N ARG A 28 7.47 14.49 26.75
CA ARG A 28 7.62 14.93 28.16
C ARG A 28 9.07 14.87 28.62
N ILE A 29 9.83 13.86 28.19
CA ILE A 29 11.24 13.66 28.57
C ILE A 29 12.17 14.51 27.70
N ASN A 30 11.93 14.51 26.38
CA ASN A 30 12.89 15.08 25.41
C ASN A 30 12.51 16.49 24.93
N GLY A 31 11.30 16.95 25.26
CA GLY A 31 10.76 18.19 24.72
C GLY A 31 10.43 18.10 23.23
N GLY A 32 9.96 19.20 22.67
CA GLY A 32 9.63 19.31 21.23
C GLY A 32 8.22 19.79 21.01
N ASP A 33 7.94 20.26 19.80
CA ASP A 33 6.63 20.75 19.39
C ASP A 33 5.87 19.62 18.68
N TYR A 34 4.87 19.07 19.34
CA TYR A 34 4.07 17.96 18.81
C TYR A 34 2.58 18.19 18.97
N GLU A 35 1.79 17.42 18.21
CA GLU A 35 0.35 17.40 18.29
C GLU A 35 -0.16 16.01 17.95
N ILE A 36 -1.19 15.54 18.68
CA ILE A 36 -1.85 14.25 18.46
C ILE A 36 -3.29 14.51 18.02
N ILE A 37 -3.66 14.00 16.84
CA ILE A 37 -4.98 14.19 16.26
C ILE A 37 -5.57 12.81 15.95
N LYS A 38 -6.77 12.55 16.48
CA LYS A 38 -7.53 11.33 16.17
C LYS A 38 -8.41 11.57 14.95
N THR A 39 -8.40 10.64 14.02
CA THR A 39 -9.33 10.69 12.89
C THR A 39 -10.75 10.34 13.36
N GLU A 40 -11.74 10.99 12.77
CA GLU A 40 -13.16 10.83 13.14
C GLU A 40 -13.97 10.12 12.05
N ARG A 41 -13.49 10.15 10.81
CA ARG A 41 -14.18 9.63 9.63
C ARG A 41 -13.18 9.29 8.52
N ILE A 42 -13.66 8.60 7.50
CA ILE A 42 -12.91 8.33 6.26
C ILE A 42 -12.47 9.66 5.63
N SER A 43 -11.29 9.69 5.05
CA SER A 43 -10.62 10.85 4.43
C SER A 43 -10.23 11.98 5.41
N HIS A 44 -10.48 11.83 6.73
CA HIS A 44 -10.09 12.86 7.69
C HIS A 44 -8.57 12.99 7.83
N ALA A 45 -7.82 11.88 7.73
CA ALA A 45 -6.36 11.93 7.74
C ALA A 45 -5.79 12.70 6.54
N THR A 46 -6.43 12.63 5.37
CA THR A 46 -6.07 13.42 4.18
C THR A 46 -6.27 14.92 4.41
N GLU A 47 -7.38 15.31 5.03
CA GLU A 47 -7.68 16.70 5.32
C GLU A 47 -6.69 17.30 6.32
N ILE A 48 -6.42 16.57 7.42
CA ILE A 48 -5.44 16.96 8.43
C ILE A 48 -4.07 17.13 7.78
N ALA A 49 -3.61 16.15 6.99
CA ALA A 49 -2.31 16.22 6.33
C ALA A 49 -2.20 17.46 5.42
N LYS A 50 -3.24 17.75 4.61
CA LYS A 50 -3.31 18.95 3.76
C LYS A 50 -3.26 20.25 4.57
N GLU A 51 -3.99 20.32 5.68
CA GLU A 51 -4.02 21.49 6.56
C GLU A 51 -2.62 21.78 7.13
N TYR A 52 -1.97 20.76 7.68
CA TYR A 52 -0.65 20.93 8.31
C TYR A 52 0.45 21.22 7.29
N CYS A 53 0.40 20.67 6.08
CA CYS A 53 1.30 21.06 5.00
C CYS A 53 1.13 22.54 4.58
N LYS A 54 -0.08 23.09 4.63
CA LYS A 54 -0.33 24.51 4.35
C LYS A 54 0.14 25.42 5.50
N LYS A 55 0.01 24.95 6.74
CA LYS A 55 0.28 25.73 7.95
C LYS A 55 1.77 25.90 8.27
N TYR A 56 2.59 24.89 7.91
CA TYR A 56 4.00 24.85 8.27
C TYR A 56 4.91 24.78 7.04
N GLN A 57 6.05 25.47 7.08
CA GLN A 57 7.05 25.38 6.01
C GLN A 57 7.69 23.99 5.93
N GLU A 58 7.80 23.31 7.08
CA GLU A 58 8.25 21.93 7.19
C GLU A 58 7.54 21.26 8.37
N VAL A 59 7.03 20.05 8.11
CA VAL A 59 6.28 19.27 9.10
C VAL A 59 6.60 17.77 8.96
N THR A 60 6.73 17.07 10.10
CA THR A 60 6.74 15.61 10.11
C THR A 60 5.36 15.09 10.47
N ILE A 61 4.76 14.33 9.57
CA ILE A 61 3.44 13.72 9.74
C ILE A 61 3.61 12.23 9.97
N TYR A 62 3.16 11.78 11.15
CA TYR A 62 3.20 10.38 11.55
C TYR A 62 1.86 9.74 11.29
N SER A 63 1.83 8.71 10.46
CA SER A 63 0.68 7.83 10.23
C SER A 63 0.65 6.77 11.33
N VAL A 64 -0.20 6.94 12.35
CA VAL A 64 -0.38 5.94 13.41
C VAL A 64 -1.65 5.13 13.13
N GLY A 65 -1.46 4.03 12.41
CA GLY A 65 -2.58 3.23 11.92
C GLY A 65 -2.14 2.10 11.01
N GLY A 66 -3.03 1.63 10.15
CA GLY A 66 -2.75 0.64 9.11
C GLY A 66 -2.50 1.28 7.74
N ASP A 67 -2.41 0.43 6.71
CA ASP A 67 -2.12 0.85 5.33
C ASP A 67 -3.15 1.85 4.80
N GLY A 68 -4.43 1.75 5.17
CA GLY A 68 -5.46 2.74 4.79
C GLY A 68 -5.22 4.12 5.39
N THR A 69 -4.79 4.23 6.66
CA THR A 69 -4.44 5.53 7.26
C THR A 69 -3.21 6.12 6.60
N MET A 70 -2.23 5.28 6.29
CA MET A 70 -1.04 5.67 5.53
C MET A 70 -1.44 6.23 4.14
N LYS A 71 -2.31 5.53 3.43
CA LYS A 71 -2.80 5.94 2.10
C LYS A 71 -3.52 7.29 2.15
N GLU A 72 -4.43 7.50 3.11
CA GLU A 72 -5.11 8.78 3.28
C GLU A 72 -4.11 9.94 3.52
N ILE A 73 -3.09 9.72 4.36
CA ILE A 73 -2.04 10.73 4.61
C ILE A 73 -1.22 10.97 3.35
N LEU A 74 -0.84 9.91 2.61
CA LEU A 74 -0.11 10.03 1.35
C LEU A 74 -0.82 10.92 0.33
N ASP A 75 -2.15 10.81 0.23
CA ASP A 75 -2.96 11.66 -0.66
C ASP A 75 -3.06 13.12 -0.18
N GLY A 76 -2.78 13.35 1.10
CA GLY A 76 -2.83 14.67 1.71
C GLY A 76 -1.50 15.42 1.76
N ILE A 77 -0.37 14.72 1.82
CA ILE A 77 0.94 15.35 1.99
C ILE A 77 1.41 16.08 0.73
N GLN A 78 2.24 17.11 0.96
CA GLN A 78 2.92 17.92 -0.04
C GLN A 78 4.44 17.78 0.13
N GLU A 79 5.21 18.38 -0.77
CA GLU A 79 6.69 18.28 -0.79
C GLU A 79 7.39 18.76 0.49
N ASN A 80 6.74 19.68 1.24
CA ASN A 80 7.28 20.19 2.50
C ASN A 80 7.06 19.24 3.70
N ALA A 81 6.34 18.13 3.52
CA ALA A 81 6.12 17.14 4.57
C ALA A 81 7.18 16.03 4.56
N ILE A 82 7.48 15.55 5.76
CA ILE A 82 8.21 14.31 5.99
C ILE A 82 7.18 13.30 6.52
N MET A 83 6.97 12.21 5.82
CA MET A 83 6.05 11.17 6.26
C MET A 83 6.78 10.16 7.15
N CYS A 84 6.13 9.69 8.20
CA CYS A 84 6.58 8.57 9.02
C CYS A 84 5.44 7.59 9.22
N VAL A 85 5.70 6.30 9.12
CA VAL A 85 4.69 5.25 9.34
C VAL A 85 4.95 4.55 10.65
N ILE A 86 3.93 4.51 11.53
CA ILE A 86 3.92 3.78 12.79
C ILE A 86 2.85 2.67 12.71
N PRO A 87 3.22 1.40 12.94
CA PRO A 87 2.39 0.24 12.60
C PRO A 87 1.28 -0.01 13.61
N GLY A 88 0.23 0.80 13.61
CA GLY A 88 -0.95 0.65 14.48
C GLY A 88 -2.08 -0.21 13.88
N GLY A 89 -1.92 -0.74 12.69
CA GLY A 89 -2.92 -1.56 11.98
C GLY A 89 -2.67 -3.06 12.07
N THR A 90 -3.48 -3.83 11.34
CA THR A 90 -3.35 -5.31 11.27
C THR A 90 -2.38 -5.75 10.17
N GLY A 91 -2.40 -5.12 9.00
CA GLY A 91 -1.57 -5.46 7.84
C GLY A 91 -0.18 -4.86 7.95
N ASN A 92 -0.11 -3.54 7.95
CA ASN A 92 1.11 -2.73 7.99
C ASN A 92 2.12 -3.13 6.91
N ASP A 93 1.63 -3.31 5.67
CA ASP A 93 2.39 -3.91 4.59
C ASP A 93 3.56 -3.04 4.15
N PHE A 94 3.34 -1.73 4.07
CA PHE A 94 4.43 -0.81 3.77
C PHE A 94 5.49 -0.78 4.88
N TYR A 95 5.06 -0.80 6.16
CA TYR A 95 5.99 -0.84 7.28
C TYR A 95 6.89 -2.07 7.27
N LYS A 96 6.38 -3.24 6.84
CA LYS A 96 7.19 -4.47 6.68
C LYS A 96 8.33 -4.32 5.66
N SER A 97 8.19 -3.41 4.69
CA SER A 97 9.26 -3.09 3.73
C SER A 97 10.35 -2.21 4.36
N ILE A 98 10.03 -1.50 5.45
CA ILE A 98 10.94 -0.60 6.16
C ILE A 98 11.57 -1.29 7.38
N ASP A 99 10.73 -1.91 8.25
CA ASP A 99 11.18 -2.54 9.49
C ASP A 99 10.40 -3.83 9.78
N LYS A 100 11.11 -4.92 9.97
CA LYS A 100 10.55 -6.25 10.30
C LYS A 100 10.76 -6.64 11.75
N ARG A 101 11.41 -5.78 12.56
CA ARG A 101 11.63 -6.07 13.99
C ARG A 101 10.30 -6.10 14.75
N LYS A 102 10.21 -7.01 15.68
CA LYS A 102 9.21 -6.93 16.76
C LYS A 102 9.83 -6.11 17.87
N SER A 103 9.24 -4.97 18.18
CA SER A 103 9.70 -4.05 19.22
C SER A 103 8.54 -3.66 20.12
N GLU A 104 8.84 -3.30 21.35
CA GLU A 104 7.88 -2.67 22.25
C GLU A 104 7.41 -1.31 21.70
N ILE A 105 6.20 -0.90 22.02
CA ILE A 105 5.58 0.34 21.50
C ILE A 105 6.48 1.56 21.77
N ALA A 106 7.01 1.67 22.99
CA ALA A 106 7.95 2.74 23.37
C ALA A 106 9.17 2.81 22.44
N GLN A 107 9.74 1.66 22.09
CA GLN A 107 10.90 1.60 21.19
C GLN A 107 10.51 1.95 19.76
N ILE A 108 9.33 1.52 19.28
CA ILE A 108 8.83 1.89 17.96
C ILE A 108 8.67 3.42 17.86
N VAL A 109 8.04 4.04 18.87
CA VAL A 109 7.85 5.50 18.93
C VAL A 109 9.19 6.21 18.92
N LYS A 110 10.11 5.82 19.78
CA LYS A 110 11.44 6.39 19.87
C LYS A 110 12.22 6.28 18.55
N ASP A 111 12.29 5.07 17.98
CA ASP A 111 13.01 4.83 16.72
C ASP A 111 12.38 5.62 15.57
N SER A 112 11.04 5.77 15.54
CA SER A 112 10.33 6.55 14.53
C SER A 112 10.62 8.05 14.64
N ILE A 113 10.67 8.61 15.85
CA ILE A 113 10.94 10.04 16.07
C ILE A 113 12.43 10.37 15.83
N GLU A 114 13.36 9.51 16.27
CA GLU A 114 14.80 9.69 16.14
C GLU A 114 15.38 9.19 14.80
N GLY A 115 14.52 8.69 13.91
CA GLY A 115 14.90 8.10 12.64
C GLY A 115 15.49 9.09 11.63
N SER A 116 16.16 8.56 10.61
CA SER A 116 16.71 9.32 9.48
C SER A 116 15.65 9.63 8.42
N ILE A 117 15.90 10.66 7.62
CA ILE A 117 15.07 11.01 6.47
C ILE A 117 15.70 10.38 5.24
N GLU A 118 14.90 9.59 4.53
CA GLU A 118 15.25 8.97 3.26
C GLU A 118 14.31 9.47 2.16
N TYR A 119 14.82 9.51 0.93
CA TYR A 119 14.01 9.83 -0.24
C TYR A 119 13.56 8.54 -0.92
N VAL A 120 12.25 8.40 -1.04
CA VAL A 120 11.64 7.19 -1.60
C VAL A 120 10.75 7.52 -2.80
N ASP A 121 10.53 6.51 -3.61
CA ASP A 121 9.66 6.55 -4.76
C ASP A 121 8.19 6.36 -4.33
N TYR A 122 7.29 6.86 -5.11
CA TYR A 122 5.87 6.49 -5.07
C TYR A 122 5.32 6.40 -6.49
N GLY A 123 4.26 5.62 -6.65
CA GLY A 123 3.54 5.57 -7.92
C GLY A 123 2.31 6.45 -7.92
N THR A 124 1.84 6.84 -9.11
CA THR A 124 0.54 7.49 -9.30
C THR A 124 -0.30 6.75 -10.33
N LEU A 125 -1.60 6.69 -10.06
CA LEU A 125 -2.62 6.30 -11.05
C LEU A 125 -3.30 7.57 -11.58
N ASN A 126 -3.27 7.76 -12.89
CA ASN A 126 -3.84 8.91 -13.61
C ASN A 126 -3.36 10.27 -13.05
N GLY A 127 -2.12 10.33 -12.55
CA GLY A 127 -1.49 11.54 -12.04
C GLY A 127 -2.07 12.09 -10.72
N THR A 128 -3.06 11.43 -10.12
CA THR A 128 -3.79 11.94 -8.96
C THR A 128 -3.73 11.02 -7.74
N SER A 129 -4.03 9.74 -7.89
CA SER A 129 -4.02 8.79 -6.79
C SER A 129 -2.62 8.23 -6.58
N LYS A 130 -2.02 8.51 -5.44
CA LYS A 130 -0.67 8.04 -5.09
C LYS A 130 -0.71 6.65 -4.45
N PHE A 131 0.34 5.86 -4.61
CA PHE A 131 0.53 4.60 -3.88
C PHE A 131 1.99 4.38 -3.49
N LEU A 132 2.17 3.72 -2.35
CA LEU A 132 3.47 3.32 -1.83
C LEU A 132 3.73 1.82 -1.99
N ASN A 133 2.68 1.01 -1.99
CA ASN A 133 2.80 -0.44 -2.16
C ASN A 133 2.45 -0.88 -3.57
N ILE A 134 1.16 -0.78 -3.97
CA ILE A 134 0.67 -1.45 -5.17
C ILE A 134 -0.52 -0.75 -5.80
N CYS A 135 -0.56 -0.76 -7.13
CA CYS A 135 -1.74 -0.58 -7.95
C CYS A 135 -1.96 -1.85 -8.75
N SER A 136 -3.15 -2.45 -8.70
CA SER A 136 -3.40 -3.70 -9.41
C SER A 136 -4.79 -3.79 -10.01
N PHE A 137 -4.94 -4.64 -11.03
CA PHE A 137 -6.12 -4.79 -11.88
C PHE A 137 -6.49 -6.27 -12.01
N GLY A 138 -7.80 -6.56 -12.13
CA GLY A 138 -8.32 -7.90 -12.36
C GLY A 138 -8.52 -8.69 -11.08
N LEU A 139 -8.10 -9.96 -11.05
CA LEU A 139 -8.48 -10.95 -10.05
C LEU A 139 -8.34 -10.49 -8.60
N ASP A 140 -7.24 -9.87 -8.22
CA ASP A 140 -7.01 -9.43 -6.84
C ASP A 140 -7.87 -8.21 -6.47
N ALA A 141 -8.07 -7.30 -7.41
CA ALA A 141 -9.00 -6.18 -7.25
C ALA A 141 -10.45 -6.70 -7.16
N ASP A 142 -10.85 -7.64 -7.99
CA ASP A 142 -12.17 -8.28 -7.91
C ASP A 142 -12.38 -8.99 -6.56
N ILE A 143 -11.36 -9.68 -6.04
CA ILE A 143 -11.39 -10.29 -4.70
C ILE A 143 -11.57 -9.22 -3.62
N ASN A 144 -10.85 -8.10 -3.71
CA ASN A 144 -10.95 -7.02 -2.74
C ASN A 144 -12.33 -6.34 -2.78
N VAL A 145 -12.85 -6.06 -3.97
CA VAL A 145 -14.22 -5.54 -4.17
C VAL A 145 -15.26 -6.50 -3.57
N TYR A 146 -15.16 -7.80 -3.86
CA TYR A 146 -16.06 -8.80 -3.30
C TYR A 146 -15.97 -8.85 -1.76
N ALA A 147 -14.76 -8.83 -1.21
CA ALA A 147 -14.53 -8.81 0.24
C ALA A 147 -15.17 -7.59 0.91
N CYS A 148 -15.01 -6.42 0.31
CA CYS A 148 -15.55 -5.18 0.86
C CYS A 148 -17.09 -5.09 0.75
N ASN A 149 -17.67 -5.53 -0.37
CA ASN A 149 -19.07 -5.30 -0.68
C ASN A 149 -19.99 -6.44 -0.25
N GLU A 150 -19.56 -7.69 -0.39
CA GLU A 150 -20.41 -8.86 -0.22
C GLU A 150 -20.04 -9.70 1.01
N ALA A 151 -18.76 -10.06 1.16
CA ALA A 151 -18.38 -10.97 2.21
C ALA A 151 -18.50 -10.34 3.61
N LYS A 152 -18.20 -9.05 3.76
CA LYS A 152 -18.37 -8.34 5.04
C LYS A 152 -19.82 -8.17 5.48
N LYS A 153 -20.78 -8.21 4.55
CA LYS A 153 -22.21 -8.18 4.87
C LYS A 153 -22.71 -9.51 5.43
N ASN A 154 -22.00 -10.59 5.19
CA ASN A 154 -22.37 -11.91 5.67
C ASN A 154 -21.79 -12.15 7.08
N THR A 155 -22.62 -11.93 8.09
CA THR A 155 -22.25 -12.06 9.51
C THR A 155 -21.81 -13.46 9.93
N ASN A 156 -22.06 -14.48 9.10
CA ASN A 156 -21.64 -15.85 9.38
C ASN A 156 -20.18 -16.14 9.01
N ILE A 157 -19.50 -15.22 8.32
CA ILE A 157 -18.11 -15.38 7.92
C ILE A 157 -17.23 -14.61 8.94
N PRO A 158 -16.33 -15.30 9.66
CA PRO A 158 -15.34 -14.63 10.51
C PRO A 158 -14.50 -13.63 9.70
N ASN A 159 -14.25 -12.44 10.26
CA ASN A 159 -13.48 -11.39 9.57
C ASN A 159 -12.12 -11.87 9.07
N SER A 160 -11.46 -12.79 9.78
CA SER A 160 -10.19 -13.40 9.38
C SER A 160 -10.29 -14.29 8.14
N MET A 161 -11.49 -14.74 7.78
CA MET A 161 -11.74 -15.63 6.64
C MET A 161 -12.36 -14.93 5.45
N VAL A 162 -12.73 -13.65 5.57
CA VAL A 162 -13.42 -12.89 4.51
C VAL A 162 -12.65 -12.92 3.21
N TYR A 163 -11.34 -12.65 3.25
CA TYR A 163 -10.51 -12.64 2.04
C TYR A 163 -10.35 -14.03 1.42
N ALA A 164 -10.14 -15.06 2.24
CA ALA A 164 -10.04 -16.44 1.75
C ALA A 164 -11.35 -16.90 1.09
N TYR A 165 -12.48 -16.58 1.70
CA TYR A 165 -13.79 -16.85 1.13
C TYR A 165 -14.03 -16.10 -0.20
N SER A 166 -13.64 -14.82 -0.24
CA SER A 166 -13.75 -13.99 -1.44
C SER A 166 -12.89 -14.53 -2.57
N ALA A 167 -11.64 -14.91 -2.27
CA ALA A 167 -10.73 -15.50 -3.23
C ALA A 167 -11.29 -16.82 -3.81
N LEU A 168 -11.90 -17.66 -2.97
CA LEU A 168 -12.57 -18.89 -3.44
C LEU A 168 -13.76 -18.57 -4.35
N LYS A 169 -14.62 -17.63 -3.95
CA LYS A 169 -15.83 -17.27 -4.73
C LYS A 169 -15.46 -16.66 -6.08
N VAL A 170 -14.57 -15.69 -6.12
CA VAL A 170 -14.13 -15.03 -7.35
C VAL A 170 -13.32 -16.00 -8.20
N GLY A 171 -12.43 -16.80 -7.58
CA GLY A 171 -11.59 -17.76 -8.27
C GLY A 171 -12.33 -18.96 -8.90
N LEU A 172 -13.58 -19.23 -8.50
CA LEU A 172 -14.43 -20.24 -9.18
C LEU A 172 -14.79 -19.84 -10.61
N HIS A 173 -14.98 -18.52 -10.86
CA HIS A 173 -15.34 -17.96 -12.15
C HIS A 173 -14.48 -16.71 -12.44
N PRO A 174 -13.15 -16.88 -12.59
CA PRO A 174 -12.26 -15.75 -12.78
C PRO A 174 -12.54 -15.09 -14.15
N SER A 175 -12.59 -13.76 -14.14
CA SER A 175 -12.62 -12.97 -15.37
C SER A 175 -11.22 -12.81 -15.92
N THR A 176 -11.08 -12.80 -17.24
CA THR A 176 -9.90 -12.33 -17.94
C THR A 176 -10.24 -11.08 -18.75
N TYR A 177 -9.26 -10.27 -19.02
CA TYR A 177 -9.42 -8.99 -19.71
C TYR A 177 -8.41 -8.89 -20.83
N HIS A 178 -8.86 -8.49 -22.01
CA HIS A 178 -7.95 -8.18 -23.09
C HIS A 178 -7.35 -6.80 -22.85
N MET A 179 -6.03 -6.76 -22.70
CA MET A 179 -5.27 -5.57 -22.36
C MET A 179 -4.36 -5.18 -23.54
N LYS A 180 -4.38 -3.89 -23.87
CA LYS A 180 -3.39 -3.24 -24.73
C LYS A 180 -2.70 -2.14 -23.93
N GLY A 181 -1.41 -1.96 -24.12
CA GLY A 181 -0.70 -0.93 -23.40
C GLY A 181 0.62 -0.51 -24.02
N ILE A 182 1.17 0.55 -23.46
CA ILE A 182 2.50 1.06 -23.78
C ILE A 182 3.28 1.11 -22.46
N VAL A 183 4.38 0.39 -22.41
CA VAL A 183 5.29 0.35 -21.25
C VAL A 183 6.64 0.90 -21.67
N ASP A 184 7.00 2.07 -21.13
CA ASP A 184 8.25 2.77 -21.48
C ASP A 184 8.48 2.87 -23.01
N GLY A 185 7.40 3.13 -23.76
CA GLY A 185 7.41 3.25 -25.22
C GLY A 185 7.34 1.94 -26.00
N ARG A 186 7.19 0.79 -25.33
CA ARG A 186 7.00 -0.53 -25.95
C ARG A 186 5.55 -0.96 -25.88
N GLU A 187 4.99 -1.38 -26.98
CA GLU A 187 3.64 -1.93 -27.03
C GLU A 187 3.59 -3.32 -26.37
N ILE A 188 2.55 -3.56 -25.60
CA ILE A 188 2.20 -4.86 -25.03
C ILE A 188 0.72 -5.14 -25.30
N GLU A 189 0.39 -6.39 -25.56
CA GLU A 189 -0.99 -6.85 -25.77
C GLU A 189 -1.11 -8.28 -25.26
N ASP A 190 -2.00 -8.51 -24.30
CA ASP A 190 -2.20 -9.82 -23.68
C ASP A 190 -3.63 -9.99 -23.15
N GLU A 191 -4.03 -11.25 -22.99
CA GLU A 191 -5.18 -11.65 -22.18
C GLU A 191 -4.71 -11.83 -20.74
N ILE A 192 -5.15 -10.99 -19.82
CA ILE A 192 -4.68 -10.99 -18.44
C ILE A 192 -5.74 -11.50 -17.46
N LEU A 193 -5.29 -12.22 -16.43
CA LEU A 193 -6.06 -12.57 -15.25
C LEU A 193 -5.86 -11.55 -14.11
N LEU A 194 -4.63 -11.12 -13.92
CA LEU A 194 -4.19 -10.17 -12.90
C LEU A 194 -3.03 -9.36 -13.45
N PHE A 195 -3.01 -8.05 -13.18
CA PHE A 195 -1.90 -7.16 -13.50
C PHE A 195 -1.58 -6.29 -12.29
N ALA A 196 -0.42 -6.51 -11.70
CA ALA A 196 0.05 -5.81 -10.51
C ALA A 196 1.25 -4.92 -10.83
N ILE A 197 1.19 -3.68 -10.38
CA ILE A 197 2.25 -2.67 -10.50
C ILE A 197 2.65 -2.29 -9.09
N ALA A 198 3.82 -2.73 -8.66
CA ALA A 198 4.28 -2.62 -7.30
C ALA A 198 5.44 -1.63 -7.16
N ASN A 199 5.39 -0.79 -6.13
CA ASN A 199 6.52 -0.02 -5.62
C ASN A 199 7.06 -0.67 -4.34
N GLY A 200 6.18 -1.25 -3.51
CA GLY A 200 6.53 -2.01 -2.32
C GLY A 200 6.47 -3.53 -2.53
N LYS A 201 7.06 -4.28 -1.59
CA LYS A 201 7.14 -5.76 -1.68
C LYS A 201 5.85 -6.47 -1.32
N PHE A 202 5.06 -5.90 -0.40
CA PHE A 202 3.95 -6.59 0.26
C PHE A 202 2.63 -5.85 0.09
N TYR A 203 1.54 -6.61 0.00
CA TYR A 203 0.17 -6.09 0.14
C TYR A 203 -0.79 -7.17 0.65
N GLY A 204 -1.98 -6.74 1.12
CA GLY A 204 -3.02 -7.65 1.61
C GLY A 204 -2.58 -8.54 2.78
N GLY A 205 -1.57 -8.11 3.55
CA GLY A 205 -1.05 -8.77 4.74
C GLY A 205 -0.03 -9.87 4.47
N MET A 206 -0.09 -10.55 3.33
CA MET A 206 0.75 -11.73 3.06
C MET A 206 1.23 -11.89 1.60
N PHE A 207 0.68 -11.14 0.67
CA PHE A 207 1.03 -11.28 -0.74
C PHE A 207 2.30 -10.52 -1.08
N MET A 208 3.12 -11.09 -1.94
CA MET A 208 4.43 -10.57 -2.34
C MET A 208 4.54 -10.55 -3.88
N PRO A 209 3.89 -9.60 -4.56
CA PRO A 209 3.89 -9.49 -6.02
C PRO A 209 5.29 -9.25 -6.60
N ALA A 210 6.07 -8.43 -5.92
CA ALA A 210 7.38 -7.99 -6.32
C ALA A 210 8.42 -8.26 -5.21
N PRO A 211 8.93 -9.49 -5.09
CA PRO A 211 9.88 -9.84 -4.03
C PRO A 211 11.17 -9.01 -4.05
N MET A 212 11.52 -8.51 -5.23
CA MET A 212 12.75 -7.73 -5.46
C MET A 212 12.51 -6.21 -5.39
N ALA A 213 11.28 -5.74 -5.19
CA ALA A 213 10.94 -4.33 -5.20
C ALA A 213 11.83 -3.49 -4.29
N ASP A 214 12.25 -2.35 -4.81
CA ASP A 214 13.09 -1.36 -4.13
C ASP A 214 12.45 0.02 -4.25
N ILE A 215 12.00 0.57 -3.15
CA ILE A 215 11.31 1.87 -3.11
C ILE A 215 12.24 3.08 -3.35
N GLN A 216 13.47 2.85 -3.82
CA GLN A 216 14.47 3.91 -4.07
C GLN A 216 15.17 3.79 -5.43
N ASP A 217 14.84 2.80 -6.26
CA ASP A 217 15.52 2.53 -7.53
C ASP A 217 14.94 3.28 -8.74
N GLY A 218 13.82 4.00 -8.53
CA GLY A 218 13.17 4.81 -9.57
C GLY A 218 12.38 3.99 -10.57
N ASN A 219 11.95 2.77 -10.22
CA ASN A 219 11.15 1.90 -11.06
C ASN A 219 9.93 1.38 -10.31
N LEU A 220 8.96 0.89 -11.08
CA LEU A 220 7.84 0.06 -10.59
C LEU A 220 8.05 -1.36 -11.08
N ASP A 221 7.82 -2.33 -10.23
CA ASP A 221 7.86 -3.74 -10.57
C ASP A 221 6.50 -4.19 -11.10
N VAL A 222 6.45 -4.66 -12.33
CA VAL A 222 5.25 -5.19 -12.96
C VAL A 222 5.25 -6.71 -12.88
N CYS A 223 4.19 -7.27 -12.30
CA CYS A 223 3.94 -8.69 -12.28
C CYS A 223 2.52 -8.96 -12.78
N TYR A 224 2.38 -9.72 -13.87
CA TYR A 224 1.06 -10.07 -14.34
C TYR A 224 0.95 -11.54 -14.76
N PHE A 225 -0.28 -12.06 -14.66
CA PHE A 225 -0.59 -13.42 -15.05
C PHE A 225 -1.45 -13.43 -16.31
N LYS A 226 -0.96 -14.17 -17.32
CA LYS A 226 -1.63 -14.35 -18.60
C LYS A 226 -2.68 -15.44 -18.55
N ASN A 227 -3.70 -15.29 -19.38
CA ASN A 227 -4.69 -16.27 -19.69
C ASN A 227 -5.62 -16.71 -18.56
N LYS A 228 -6.72 -17.32 -18.94
CA LYS A 228 -7.67 -17.92 -18.02
C LYS A 228 -7.07 -19.18 -17.38
N MET A 229 -7.27 -19.33 -16.08
CA MET A 229 -6.75 -20.45 -15.32
C MET A 229 -7.86 -21.21 -14.59
N THR A 230 -7.64 -22.48 -14.32
CA THR A 230 -8.52 -23.26 -13.44
C THR A 230 -8.32 -22.84 -11.98
N LEU A 231 -9.35 -23.03 -11.16
CA LEU A 231 -9.28 -22.73 -9.73
C LEU A 231 -8.08 -23.39 -9.04
N LEU A 232 -7.79 -24.65 -9.35
CA LEU A 232 -6.64 -25.38 -8.78
C LEU A 232 -5.32 -24.70 -9.13
N ARG A 233 -5.19 -24.20 -10.36
CA ARG A 233 -3.99 -23.46 -10.79
C ARG A 233 -3.88 -22.12 -10.08
N ILE A 234 -4.99 -21.40 -9.93
CA ILE A 234 -5.03 -20.13 -9.17
C ILE A 234 -4.61 -20.35 -7.72
N VAL A 235 -5.16 -21.37 -7.05
CA VAL A 235 -4.76 -21.71 -5.65
C VAL A 235 -3.27 -22.03 -5.55
N HIS A 236 -2.73 -22.81 -6.49
CA HIS A 236 -1.30 -23.10 -6.54
C HIS A 236 -0.45 -21.84 -6.69
N LEU A 237 -0.85 -20.93 -7.60
CA LEU A 237 -0.15 -19.66 -7.82
C LEU A 237 -0.25 -18.73 -6.60
N ILE A 238 -1.41 -18.66 -5.93
CA ILE A 238 -1.57 -17.89 -4.69
C ILE A 238 -0.56 -18.36 -3.63
N LEU A 239 -0.40 -19.69 -3.44
CA LEU A 239 0.58 -20.22 -2.49
C LEU A 239 2.04 -19.88 -2.85
N LYS A 240 2.35 -19.74 -4.13
CA LYS A 240 3.66 -19.26 -4.59
C LYS A 240 3.80 -17.74 -4.46
N TYR A 241 2.73 -17.01 -4.72
CA TYR A 241 2.66 -15.56 -4.63
C TYR A 241 2.91 -15.05 -3.21
N THR A 242 2.37 -15.75 -2.19
CA THR A 242 2.66 -15.42 -0.78
C THR A 242 4.12 -15.67 -0.38
N LYS A 243 4.87 -16.46 -1.16
CA LYS A 243 6.27 -16.79 -0.90
C LYS A 243 7.25 -16.10 -1.87
N GLY A 244 6.74 -15.24 -2.78
CA GLY A 244 7.54 -14.62 -3.83
C GLY A 244 8.16 -15.60 -4.83
N LYS A 245 7.60 -16.82 -4.98
CA LYS A 245 8.11 -17.89 -5.86
C LYS A 245 7.35 -18.03 -7.17
N HIS A 246 6.44 -17.13 -7.46
CA HIS A 246 5.58 -17.14 -8.64
C HIS A 246 6.29 -16.64 -9.92
N LEU A 247 7.38 -15.87 -9.79
CA LEU A 247 8.10 -15.27 -10.93
C LEU A 247 8.67 -16.31 -11.91
N GLN A 248 8.78 -17.57 -11.50
CA GLN A 248 9.27 -18.66 -12.35
C GLN A 248 8.14 -19.43 -13.07
N GLU A 249 6.90 -19.05 -12.84
CA GLU A 249 5.75 -19.70 -13.46
C GLU A 249 5.58 -19.23 -14.91
N LYS A 250 5.25 -20.15 -15.80
CA LYS A 250 5.13 -19.87 -17.25
C LYS A 250 4.04 -18.87 -17.62
N GLU A 251 3.04 -18.71 -16.75
CA GLU A 251 1.94 -17.75 -16.92
C GLU A 251 2.29 -16.37 -16.35
N CYS A 252 3.41 -16.24 -15.63
CA CYS A 252 3.85 -15.00 -14.99
C CYS A 252 4.82 -14.25 -15.90
N GLU A 253 4.51 -12.99 -16.17
CA GLU A 253 5.45 -12.03 -16.72
C GLU A 253 5.90 -11.07 -15.63
N PHE A 254 7.19 -10.73 -15.64
CA PHE A 254 7.77 -9.82 -14.68
C PHE A 254 8.81 -8.92 -15.32
N PHE A 255 8.68 -7.60 -15.12
CA PHE A 255 9.65 -6.60 -15.61
C PHE A 255 9.52 -5.29 -14.80
N ASN A 256 10.49 -4.41 -14.95
CA ASN A 256 10.48 -3.06 -14.36
C ASN A 256 9.99 -2.04 -15.40
N ALA A 257 9.30 -0.99 -14.91
CA ALA A 257 8.82 0.09 -15.76
C ALA A 257 8.77 1.42 -15.00
N LYS A 258 8.80 2.53 -15.74
CA LYS A 258 8.63 3.88 -15.20
C LYS A 258 7.28 4.49 -15.55
N ARG A 259 6.78 4.20 -16.73
CA ARG A 259 5.48 4.65 -17.22
C ARG A 259 4.75 3.51 -17.92
N ILE A 260 3.53 3.31 -17.52
CA ILE A 260 2.67 2.23 -18.00
C ILE A 260 1.33 2.86 -18.37
N GLU A 261 0.93 2.72 -19.63
CA GLU A 261 -0.37 3.15 -20.13
C GLU A 261 -1.14 1.91 -20.57
N LEU A 262 -2.32 1.69 -19.99
CA LEU A 262 -3.13 0.49 -20.22
C LEU A 262 -4.54 0.87 -20.68
N SER A 263 -5.06 0.08 -21.64
CA SER A 263 -6.45 0.10 -22.06
C SER A 263 -7.00 -1.33 -22.04
N PHE A 264 -8.23 -1.48 -21.58
CA PHE A 264 -8.90 -2.76 -21.45
C PHE A 264 -10.11 -2.82 -22.37
N ASP A 265 -10.47 -4.02 -22.84
CA ASP A 265 -11.62 -4.25 -23.72
C ASP A 265 -12.97 -3.94 -23.07
N ARG A 266 -12.99 -3.82 -21.76
CA ARG A 266 -14.14 -3.44 -20.92
C ARG A 266 -13.66 -2.87 -19.59
N THR A 267 -14.58 -2.30 -18.84
CA THR A 267 -14.34 -1.83 -17.47
C THR A 267 -13.78 -2.95 -16.60
N ILE A 268 -12.64 -2.71 -15.95
CA ILE A 268 -11.94 -3.60 -15.03
C ILE A 268 -11.91 -2.99 -13.62
N SER A 269 -11.99 -3.85 -12.61
CA SER A 269 -11.75 -3.43 -11.22
C SER A 269 -10.26 -3.17 -11.01
N TYR A 270 -9.96 -2.11 -10.26
CA TYR A 270 -8.61 -1.86 -9.74
C TYR A 270 -8.63 -1.69 -8.22
N GLN A 271 -7.49 -1.93 -7.61
CA GLN A 271 -7.21 -1.50 -6.25
C GLN A 271 -5.88 -0.74 -6.20
N ILE A 272 -5.78 0.23 -5.29
CA ILE A 272 -4.61 1.07 -5.06
C ILE A 272 -4.41 1.23 -3.55
N ASP A 273 -3.39 0.58 -2.99
CA ASP A 273 -3.12 0.50 -1.55
C ASP A 273 -4.37 0.19 -0.70
N GLY A 274 -5.27 -0.67 -1.24
CA GLY A 274 -6.51 -1.11 -0.58
C GLY A 274 -7.77 -0.30 -0.91
N GLU A 275 -7.66 0.82 -1.61
CA GLU A 275 -8.82 1.53 -2.17
C GLU A 275 -9.23 0.93 -3.51
N ASN A 276 -10.54 0.84 -3.77
CA ASN A 276 -11.09 0.21 -4.95
C ASN A 276 -11.73 1.21 -5.90
N GLY A 277 -11.70 0.89 -7.19
CA GLY A 277 -12.42 1.59 -8.22
C GLY A 277 -12.56 0.76 -9.50
N THR A 278 -13.05 1.38 -10.55
CA THR A 278 -13.17 0.79 -11.87
C THR A 278 -12.72 1.76 -12.94
N LEU A 279 -12.14 1.25 -14.01
CA LEU A 279 -11.71 2.04 -15.18
C LEU A 279 -11.61 1.12 -16.41
N ASP A 280 -11.42 1.72 -17.59
CA ASP A 280 -11.14 1.03 -18.86
C ASP A 280 -9.82 1.51 -19.48
N HIS A 281 -9.27 2.62 -18.98
CA HIS A 281 -7.98 3.17 -19.37
C HIS A 281 -7.28 3.79 -18.19
N CYS A 282 -5.95 3.66 -18.12
CA CYS A 282 -5.15 4.31 -17.10
C CYS A 282 -3.71 4.59 -17.53
N VAL A 283 -3.10 5.52 -16.80
CA VAL A 283 -1.67 5.79 -16.82
C VAL A 283 -1.12 5.62 -15.43
N VAL A 284 -0.09 4.80 -15.27
CA VAL A 284 0.63 4.62 -14.01
C VAL A 284 2.07 5.08 -14.21
N GLU A 285 2.55 5.91 -13.30
CA GLU A 285 3.90 6.49 -13.38
C GLU A 285 4.59 6.44 -12.03
N VAL A 286 5.91 6.20 -12.04
CA VAL A 286 6.75 6.37 -10.85
C VAL A 286 7.19 7.82 -10.71
N HIS A 287 7.28 8.28 -9.48
CA HIS A 287 7.90 9.55 -9.08
C HIS A 287 9.16 9.24 -8.27
N PRO A 288 10.34 9.21 -8.91
CA PRO A 288 11.57 8.78 -8.27
C PRO A 288 12.01 9.73 -7.17
N LYS A 289 12.26 9.18 -5.96
CA LYS A 289 12.77 9.93 -4.80
C LYS A 289 11.98 11.20 -4.48
N ALA A 290 10.69 11.20 -4.81
CA ALA A 290 9.84 12.38 -4.71
C ALA A 290 9.12 12.51 -3.35
N MET A 291 9.32 11.56 -2.44
CA MET A 291 8.76 11.62 -1.09
C MET A 291 9.86 11.51 -0.03
N ARG A 292 9.79 12.38 0.99
CA ARG A 292 10.62 12.29 2.18
C ARG A 292 9.99 11.38 3.21
N LEU A 293 10.64 10.25 3.48
CA LEU A 293 10.19 9.25 4.45
C LEU A 293 11.12 9.24 5.65
N LYS A 294 10.56 9.33 6.85
CA LYS A 294 11.30 9.12 8.09
C LYS A 294 11.37 7.64 8.40
N VAL A 295 12.56 7.08 8.33
CA VAL A 295 12.86 5.65 8.54
C VAL A 295 13.29 5.43 9.98
N PRO A 296 12.75 4.46 10.71
CA PRO A 296 13.10 4.19 12.10
C PRO A 296 14.60 4.05 12.33
N LYS A 297 15.08 4.54 13.46
CA LYS A 297 16.49 4.55 13.83
C LYS A 297 17.14 3.17 13.72
N GLY A 298 18.33 3.12 13.12
CA GLY A 298 19.08 1.87 12.91
C GLY A 298 18.54 1.02 11.78
N ARG A 299 17.74 1.59 10.88
CA ARG A 299 17.26 0.96 9.66
C ARG A 299 17.87 1.57 8.42
N ILE A 300 18.00 0.73 7.42
CA ILE A 300 18.36 1.10 6.05
C ILE A 300 17.34 0.42 5.17
N ILE A 301 16.67 1.19 4.31
CA ILE A 301 15.73 0.67 3.33
C ILE A 301 16.47 -0.36 2.44
N ASN A 302 15.81 -1.47 2.13
CA ASN A 302 16.32 -2.51 1.21
C ASN A 302 17.52 -3.34 1.64
N LYS A 303 17.79 -3.48 2.94
CA LYS A 303 18.76 -4.45 3.45
C LYS A 303 18.13 -5.57 4.25
#